data_7af4f2e8b31d7695036ad721790722e8
#
_entry.id   7af4f2e8b31d7695036ad721790722e8
#
_cell.length_a   1.000
_cell.length_b   1.000
_cell.length_c   1.000
_cell.angle_alpha   90.00
_cell.angle_beta   90.00
_cell.angle_gamma   90.00
#
_symmetry.space_group_name_H-M   'P 1'
#
loop_
_entity.id
_entity.type
_entity.pdbx_description
1 polymer ?
#
loop_
_entity_poly.entity_id
_entity_poly.type
_entity_poly.pdbx_seq_one_letter_code
_entity_poly.pdbx_strand_id
1 'polypeptide(L)'
;MKLKHGQNSQDEIKLIWLIVGQLATWIGASFIWPLTSVYLNKELHISLSIIGVVLFCNCVGTILGSILAGHYYDRHNPYPLILWGVGLDALVLFLMAAFHGWPEYWIWLTITGFLGGWNGTLINSLATSLKRYPGRYVFNVLYFSQNLGVVTGTLIVGYLYDYSVTLLFVIAALLFVIAFVNAVFNYRPIIKFHQERVENKQSGNNQKIIPMPKRNFIMNMAFFTTLAVTWLMYMNWESNLSVYMVSLGIPFHMYSLLWTLNASIIVIMQGILARFPRMFKTLFHQIIFGIFMFAISFITLVFAKDFTHFALSMIILTLGEATAFPAIPAFVNDLSPSTSKGKYQGATMVASGIGRAFGPLFGGLVIDKAGYIPFFWVASILIALMIVVMIPLYLKLHQKLTLYK
;
A
#
# COMPACT_ATOMS: atom_id res chain seq x y z
N MET A 1 -21.27 17.85 29.46
CA MET A 1 -19.92 18.41 29.32
C MET A 1 -19.92 19.23 28.02
N LYS A 2 -20.05 20.57 28.13
CA LYS A 2 -20.17 21.48 26.97
C LYS A 2 -18.79 21.59 26.32
N LEU A 3 -18.63 21.06 25.10
CA LEU A 3 -17.46 21.30 24.25
C LEU A 3 -17.36 22.83 24.01
N LYS A 4 -16.20 23.40 24.32
CA LYS A 4 -15.87 24.78 23.98
C LYS A 4 -15.87 24.97 22.47
N HIS A 5 -16.99 25.39 21.90
CA HIS A 5 -17.08 25.95 20.57
C HIS A 5 -16.50 27.37 20.62
N GLY A 6 -15.27 27.53 20.14
CA GLY A 6 -14.65 28.85 20.13
C GLY A 6 -13.17 28.84 19.74
N GLN A 7 -12.75 28.01 18.78
CA GLN A 7 -11.49 28.23 18.07
C GLN A 7 -11.79 28.49 16.59
N ASN A 8 -11.22 29.57 16.05
CA ASN A 8 -11.45 30.07 14.69
C ASN A 8 -11.34 28.97 13.62
N SER A 9 -12.43 28.67 12.97
CA SER A 9 -12.54 27.69 11.89
C SER A 9 -11.71 28.05 10.62
N GLN A 10 -10.98 29.16 10.65
CA GLN A 10 -10.13 29.64 9.57
C GLN A 10 -8.68 29.09 9.64
N ASP A 11 -8.29 28.48 10.75
CA ASP A 11 -6.90 28.08 11.02
C ASP A 11 -6.60 26.59 10.72
N GLU A 12 -7.58 25.80 10.27
CA GLU A 12 -7.39 24.39 9.89
C GLU A 12 -7.42 24.19 8.36
N ILE A 13 -6.61 23.25 7.87
CA ILE A 13 -6.69 22.80 6.47
C ILE A 13 -8.09 22.20 6.24
N LYS A 14 -8.77 22.62 5.19
CA LYS A 14 -10.04 22.00 4.82
C LYS A 14 -9.77 20.61 4.23
N LEU A 15 -10.51 19.61 4.71
CA LEU A 15 -10.38 18.20 4.26
C LEU A 15 -10.43 18.05 2.71
N ILE A 16 -11.21 18.90 2.03
CA ILE A 16 -11.32 18.87 0.57
C ILE A 16 -9.97 19.09 -0.14
N TRP A 17 -9.09 19.94 0.40
CA TRP A 17 -7.78 20.17 -0.21
C TRP A 17 -6.82 19.00 -0.03
N LEU A 18 -6.95 18.26 1.09
CA LEU A 18 -6.24 16.98 1.26
C LEU A 18 -6.74 15.93 0.26
N ILE A 19 -8.07 15.87 0.03
CA ILE A 19 -8.67 14.98 -0.96
C ILE A 19 -8.14 15.30 -2.36
N VAL A 20 -8.13 16.57 -2.76
CA VAL A 20 -7.63 16.99 -4.08
C VAL A 20 -6.15 16.63 -4.26
N GLY A 21 -5.31 16.93 -3.26
CA GLY A 21 -3.88 16.59 -3.29
C GLY A 21 -3.66 15.08 -3.37
N GLN A 22 -4.35 14.30 -2.54
CA GLN A 22 -4.29 12.85 -2.51
C GLN A 22 -4.74 12.24 -3.84
N LEU A 23 -5.86 12.70 -4.39
CA LEU A 23 -6.39 12.22 -5.66
C LEU A 23 -5.40 12.46 -6.80
N ALA A 24 -4.89 13.69 -6.93
CA ALA A 24 -3.92 14.04 -7.97
C ALA A 24 -2.64 13.20 -7.89
N THR A 25 -2.04 13.06 -6.69
CA THR A 25 -0.82 12.26 -6.53
C THR A 25 -1.04 10.78 -6.78
N TRP A 26 -2.19 10.20 -6.38
CA TRP A 26 -2.46 8.78 -6.61
C TRP A 26 -2.84 8.46 -8.06
N ILE A 27 -3.52 9.36 -8.78
CA ILE A 27 -3.70 9.21 -10.24
C ILE A 27 -2.34 9.17 -10.92
N GLY A 28 -1.44 10.13 -10.63
CA GLY A 28 -0.11 10.20 -11.23
C GLY A 28 0.78 9.01 -10.87
N ALA A 29 0.82 8.62 -9.60
CA ALA A 29 1.57 7.44 -9.14
C ALA A 29 1.09 6.14 -9.79
N SER A 30 -0.23 6.02 -10.04
CA SER A 30 -0.83 4.84 -10.66
C SER A 30 -0.51 4.68 -12.15
N PHE A 31 0.15 5.67 -12.77
CA PHE A 31 0.70 5.50 -14.12
C PHE A 31 2.02 4.72 -14.11
N ILE A 32 2.77 4.78 -13.02
CA ILE A 32 4.14 4.29 -12.96
C ILE A 32 4.20 2.80 -12.63
N TRP A 33 3.57 2.37 -11.53
CA TRP A 33 3.78 1.02 -11.01
C TRP A 33 3.27 -0.11 -11.92
N PRO A 34 2.11 -0.04 -12.61
CA PRO A 34 1.70 -1.13 -13.51
C PRO A 34 2.51 -1.14 -14.82
N LEU A 35 2.96 0.05 -15.25
CA LEU A 35 3.77 0.25 -16.44
C LEU A 35 5.19 -0.28 -16.28
N THR A 36 5.81 -0.10 -15.11
CA THR A 36 7.25 -0.33 -14.89
C THR A 36 7.73 -1.67 -15.40
N SER A 37 7.07 -2.75 -15.00
CA SER A 37 7.54 -4.10 -15.36
C SER A 37 7.38 -4.40 -16.84
N VAL A 38 6.27 -3.98 -17.45
CA VAL A 38 6.05 -4.18 -18.90
C VAL A 38 7.02 -3.33 -19.70
N TYR A 39 7.18 -2.06 -19.34
CA TYR A 39 8.09 -1.13 -20.02
C TYR A 39 9.55 -1.62 -19.97
N LEU A 40 10.04 -1.95 -18.79
CA LEU A 40 11.42 -2.46 -18.64
C LEU A 40 11.63 -3.77 -19.38
N ASN A 41 10.65 -4.69 -19.39
CA ASN A 41 10.81 -6.00 -20.03
C ASN A 41 10.61 -5.93 -21.54
N LYS A 42 9.58 -5.26 -22.05
CA LYS A 42 9.21 -5.27 -23.47
C LYS A 42 9.96 -4.24 -24.29
N GLU A 43 10.13 -3.01 -23.76
CA GLU A 43 10.77 -1.93 -24.51
C GLU A 43 12.30 -1.89 -24.26
N LEU A 44 12.75 -2.12 -23.02
CA LEU A 44 14.15 -2.07 -22.67
C LEU A 44 14.83 -3.45 -22.57
N HIS A 45 14.09 -4.55 -22.80
CA HIS A 45 14.57 -5.94 -22.81
C HIS A 45 15.30 -6.36 -21.52
N ILE A 46 14.87 -5.84 -20.36
CA ILE A 46 15.44 -6.15 -19.06
C ILE A 46 14.80 -7.41 -18.49
N SER A 47 15.59 -8.32 -17.91
CA SER A 47 15.10 -9.56 -17.28
C SER A 47 14.23 -9.26 -16.04
N LEU A 48 13.30 -10.16 -15.71
CA LEU A 48 12.42 -10.02 -14.54
C LEU A 48 13.19 -10.01 -13.23
N SER A 49 14.32 -10.72 -13.14
CA SER A 49 15.20 -10.67 -11.98
C SER A 49 15.77 -9.27 -11.73
N ILE A 50 16.23 -8.57 -12.78
CA ILE A 50 16.75 -7.20 -12.70
C ILE A 50 15.60 -6.23 -12.37
N ILE A 51 14.44 -6.40 -13.01
CA ILE A 51 13.24 -5.62 -12.68
C ILE A 51 12.89 -5.80 -11.20
N GLY A 52 12.99 -7.02 -10.66
CA GLY A 52 12.82 -7.30 -9.24
C GLY A 52 13.78 -6.50 -8.36
N VAL A 53 15.06 -6.37 -8.76
CA VAL A 53 16.04 -5.53 -8.05
C VAL A 53 15.65 -4.04 -8.11
N VAL A 54 15.22 -3.56 -9.26
CA VAL A 54 14.76 -2.16 -9.44
C VAL A 54 13.59 -1.86 -8.50
N LEU A 55 12.58 -2.73 -8.47
CA LEU A 55 11.43 -2.59 -7.59
C LEU A 55 11.78 -2.75 -6.10
N PHE A 56 12.76 -3.59 -5.78
CA PHE A 56 13.31 -3.68 -4.43
C PHE A 56 13.96 -2.36 -3.99
N CYS A 57 14.79 -1.75 -4.86
CA CYS A 57 15.41 -0.45 -4.57
C CYS A 57 14.35 0.65 -4.38
N ASN A 58 13.29 0.67 -5.21
CA ASN A 58 12.16 1.58 -5.05
C ASN A 58 11.48 1.41 -3.69
N CYS A 59 11.23 0.16 -3.27
CA CYS A 59 10.62 -0.15 -1.97
C CYS A 59 11.52 0.27 -0.80
N VAL A 60 12.84 0.00 -0.86
CA VAL A 60 13.82 0.46 0.12
C VAL A 60 13.82 1.99 0.19
N GLY A 61 13.79 2.66 -0.97
CA GLY A 61 13.63 4.12 -1.05
C GLY A 61 12.38 4.59 -0.30
N THR A 62 11.23 3.95 -0.54
CA THR A 62 9.95 4.26 0.13
C THR A 62 10.05 4.12 1.65
N ILE A 63 10.68 3.07 2.14
CA ILE A 63 10.88 2.85 3.59
C ILE A 63 11.77 3.95 4.18
N LEU A 64 12.90 4.25 3.55
CA LEU A 64 13.82 5.30 3.98
C LEU A 64 13.15 6.68 3.98
N GLY A 65 12.43 7.01 2.92
CA GLY A 65 11.64 8.24 2.80
C GLY A 65 10.62 8.37 3.93
N SER A 66 9.88 7.29 4.22
CA SER A 66 8.89 7.26 5.28
C SER A 66 9.50 7.47 6.68
N ILE A 67 10.63 6.81 6.96
CA ILE A 67 11.33 6.95 8.26
C ILE A 67 11.84 8.38 8.44
N LEU A 68 12.50 8.93 7.43
CA LEU A 68 13.04 10.29 7.48
C LEU A 68 11.93 11.33 7.59
N ALA A 69 10.86 11.19 6.80
CA ALA A 69 9.70 12.08 6.87
C ALA A 69 9.07 12.11 8.28
N GLY A 70 8.89 10.94 8.90
CA GLY A 70 8.38 10.84 10.27
C GLY A 70 9.28 11.55 11.29
N HIS A 71 10.61 11.36 11.16
CA HIS A 71 11.59 11.99 12.03
C HIS A 71 11.59 13.52 11.88
N TYR A 72 11.57 14.03 10.63
CA TYR A 72 11.56 15.46 10.36
C TYR A 72 10.22 16.12 10.72
N TYR A 73 9.09 15.42 10.48
CA TYR A 73 7.76 15.90 10.86
C TYR A 73 7.63 16.21 12.35
N ASP A 74 8.28 15.42 13.19
CA ASP A 74 8.23 15.60 14.65
C ASP A 74 9.07 16.78 15.16
N ARG A 75 10.03 17.27 14.35
CA ARG A 75 11.02 18.28 14.76
C ARG A 75 10.93 19.60 14.00
N HIS A 76 10.43 19.59 12.79
CA HIS A 76 10.40 20.75 11.91
C HIS A 76 8.99 21.09 11.47
N ASN A 77 8.81 22.30 10.94
CA ASN A 77 7.56 22.70 10.32
C ASN A 77 7.22 21.79 9.13
N PRO A 78 6.07 21.09 9.14
CA PRO A 78 5.72 20.16 8.06
C PRO A 78 5.41 20.85 6.72
N TYR A 79 5.03 22.14 6.73
CA TYR A 79 4.65 22.82 5.50
C TYR A 79 5.77 22.85 4.44
N PRO A 80 6.99 23.36 4.71
CA PRO A 80 8.07 23.30 3.73
C PRO A 80 8.47 21.86 3.37
N LEU A 81 8.39 20.90 4.31
CA LEU A 81 8.72 19.49 4.05
C LEU A 81 7.79 18.88 3.00
N ILE A 82 6.50 19.20 3.05
CA ILE A 82 5.51 18.75 2.04
C ILE A 82 5.79 19.41 0.69
N LEU A 83 6.05 20.72 0.67
CA LEU A 83 6.35 21.43 -0.58
C LEU A 83 7.59 20.87 -1.26
N TRP A 84 8.70 20.67 -0.51
CA TRP A 84 9.90 20.05 -1.06
C TRP A 84 9.65 18.64 -1.59
N GLY A 85 8.93 17.81 -0.82
CA GLY A 85 8.63 16.43 -1.21
C GLY A 85 7.81 16.35 -2.51
N VAL A 86 6.70 17.06 -2.59
CA VAL A 86 5.81 17.03 -3.76
C VAL A 86 6.45 17.74 -4.96
N GLY A 87 7.16 18.86 -4.73
CA GLY A 87 7.84 19.61 -5.78
C GLY A 87 9.00 18.84 -6.42
N LEU A 88 9.82 18.16 -5.59
CA LEU A 88 10.89 17.30 -6.10
C LEU A 88 10.32 16.08 -6.85
N ASP A 89 9.21 15.50 -6.39
CA ASP A 89 8.56 14.38 -7.06
C ASP A 89 8.06 14.79 -8.46
N ALA A 90 7.43 15.96 -8.57
CA ALA A 90 7.05 16.52 -9.87
C ALA A 90 8.28 16.73 -10.80
N LEU A 91 9.38 17.27 -10.27
CA LEU A 91 10.61 17.46 -11.03
C LEU A 91 11.19 16.12 -11.51
N VAL A 92 11.26 15.12 -10.64
CA VAL A 92 11.79 13.79 -10.99
C VAL A 92 10.92 13.13 -12.07
N LEU A 93 9.60 13.31 -12.04
CA LEU A 93 8.70 12.80 -13.07
C LEU A 93 8.91 13.50 -14.42
N PHE A 94 9.22 14.82 -14.45
CA PHE A 94 9.61 15.49 -15.68
C PHE A 94 10.98 14.98 -16.19
N LEU A 95 11.95 14.74 -15.30
CA LEU A 95 13.23 14.14 -15.68
C LEU A 95 13.03 12.71 -16.21
N MET A 96 12.15 11.93 -15.60
CA MET A 96 11.77 10.61 -16.09
C MET A 96 11.12 10.71 -17.48
N ALA A 97 10.27 11.71 -17.74
CA ALA A 97 9.68 11.91 -19.07
C ALA A 97 10.75 12.23 -20.14
N ALA A 98 11.82 12.93 -19.76
CA ALA A 98 12.91 13.29 -20.69
C ALA A 98 13.96 12.17 -20.84
N PHE A 99 14.23 11.42 -19.77
CA PHE A 99 15.31 10.44 -19.66
C PHE A 99 14.80 9.15 -19.02
N HIS A 100 14.04 8.33 -19.78
CA HIS A 100 13.47 7.07 -19.33
C HIS A 100 14.16 5.82 -19.90
N GLY A 101 15.37 5.96 -20.44
CA GLY A 101 16.21 4.86 -20.88
C GLY A 101 16.80 4.05 -19.71
N TRP A 102 17.62 3.06 -20.03
CA TRP A 102 18.39 2.28 -19.05
C TRP A 102 19.82 2.80 -18.99
N PRO A 103 20.40 3.10 -17.80
CA PRO A 103 19.91 2.80 -16.44
C PRO A 103 19.13 3.95 -15.77
N GLU A 104 18.88 5.07 -16.44
CA GLU A 104 18.30 6.29 -15.84
C GLU A 104 16.93 6.02 -15.23
N TYR A 105 16.10 5.18 -15.85
CA TYR A 105 14.79 4.80 -15.34
C TYR A 105 14.87 4.22 -13.92
N TRP A 106 15.85 3.36 -13.65
CA TRP A 106 16.07 2.78 -12.32
C TRP A 106 16.35 3.86 -11.28
N ILE A 107 17.19 4.83 -11.61
CA ILE A 107 17.55 5.93 -10.70
C ILE A 107 16.31 6.75 -10.36
N TRP A 108 15.57 7.19 -11.37
CA TRP A 108 14.36 7.99 -11.17
C TRP A 108 13.30 7.22 -10.40
N LEU A 109 13.09 5.95 -10.71
CA LEU A 109 12.12 5.12 -9.99
C LEU A 109 12.50 4.94 -8.51
N THR A 110 13.77 4.81 -8.18
CA THR A 110 14.23 4.72 -6.79
C THR A 110 13.99 6.03 -6.04
N ILE A 111 14.23 7.16 -6.69
CA ILE A 111 13.99 8.50 -6.12
C ILE A 111 12.49 8.75 -5.93
N THR A 112 11.64 8.42 -6.91
CA THR A 112 10.17 8.52 -6.74
C THR A 112 9.65 7.61 -5.63
N GLY A 113 10.25 6.43 -5.44
CA GLY A 113 9.97 5.57 -4.28
C GLY A 113 10.23 6.30 -2.97
N PHE A 114 11.43 6.88 -2.81
CA PHE A 114 11.79 7.65 -1.63
C PHE A 114 10.82 8.82 -1.39
N LEU A 115 10.54 9.62 -2.42
CA LEU A 115 9.63 10.76 -2.33
C LEU A 115 8.19 10.34 -2.06
N GLY A 116 7.73 9.21 -2.62
CA GLY A 116 6.42 8.62 -2.34
C GLY A 116 6.25 8.23 -0.88
N GLY A 117 7.27 7.59 -0.28
CA GLY A 117 7.31 7.28 1.15
C GLY A 117 7.33 8.54 2.03
N TRP A 118 8.11 9.53 1.64
CA TRP A 118 8.18 10.85 2.29
C TRP A 118 6.82 11.55 2.26
N ASN A 119 6.25 11.75 1.08
CA ASN A 119 4.97 12.45 0.89
C ASN A 119 3.81 11.71 1.59
N GLY A 120 3.73 10.39 1.44
CA GLY A 120 2.70 9.57 2.08
C GLY A 120 2.71 9.68 3.59
N THR A 121 3.90 9.65 4.22
CA THR A 121 4.04 9.79 5.66
C THR A 121 3.65 11.19 6.14
N LEU A 122 4.05 12.24 5.44
CA LEU A 122 3.69 13.62 5.77
C LEU A 122 2.18 13.86 5.66
N ILE A 123 1.55 13.40 4.58
CA ILE A 123 0.09 13.55 4.39
C ILE A 123 -0.70 12.76 5.44
N ASN A 124 -0.30 11.52 5.74
CA ASN A 124 -0.93 10.73 6.80
C ASN A 124 -0.77 11.39 8.18
N SER A 125 0.40 11.95 8.46
CA SER A 125 0.65 12.69 9.70
C SER A 125 -0.18 13.96 9.77
N LEU A 126 -0.35 14.66 8.65
CA LEU A 126 -1.20 15.82 8.52
C LEU A 126 -2.68 15.48 8.74
N ALA A 127 -3.14 14.34 8.21
CA ALA A 127 -4.51 13.85 8.41
C ALA A 127 -4.86 13.69 9.91
N THR A 128 -3.88 13.30 10.76
CA THR A 128 -4.09 13.19 12.21
C THR A 128 -4.27 14.55 12.89
N SER A 129 -3.88 15.65 12.24
CA SER A 129 -3.96 16.99 12.81
C SER A 129 -5.33 17.65 12.64
N LEU A 130 -6.19 17.11 11.80
CA LEU A 130 -7.54 17.64 11.57
C LEU A 130 -8.45 17.33 12.76
N LYS A 131 -8.68 18.33 13.65
CA LYS A 131 -9.51 18.19 14.85
C LYS A 131 -11.02 18.29 14.56
N ARG A 132 -11.39 18.91 13.43
CA ARG A 132 -12.79 19.17 13.06
C ARG A 132 -13.57 17.89 12.74
N TYR A 133 -12.88 16.84 12.30
CA TYR A 133 -13.49 15.57 11.90
C TYR A 133 -12.95 14.43 12.75
N PRO A 134 -13.78 13.38 13.04
CA PRO A 134 -13.26 12.16 13.65
C PRO A 134 -12.12 11.57 12.80
N GLY A 135 -11.00 11.22 13.41
CA GLY A 135 -9.84 10.70 12.68
C GLY A 135 -10.18 9.53 11.75
N ARG A 136 -11.05 8.60 12.21
CA ARG A 136 -11.56 7.49 11.39
C ARG A 136 -12.23 7.97 10.09
N TYR A 137 -13.01 9.05 10.15
CA TYR A 137 -13.65 9.62 8.97
C TYR A 137 -12.62 10.19 8.00
N VAL A 138 -11.63 10.94 8.50
CA VAL A 138 -10.55 11.51 7.67
C VAL A 138 -9.79 10.42 6.93
N PHE A 139 -9.33 9.38 7.64
CA PHE A 139 -8.61 8.27 7.03
C PHE A 139 -9.46 7.48 6.02
N ASN A 140 -10.75 7.26 6.30
CA ASN A 140 -11.64 6.59 5.35
C ASN A 140 -11.79 7.40 4.05
N VAL A 141 -11.94 8.72 4.16
CA VAL A 141 -12.07 9.60 2.99
C VAL A 141 -10.77 9.65 2.18
N LEU A 142 -9.61 9.72 2.86
CA LEU A 142 -8.30 9.67 2.17
C LEU A 142 -8.07 8.32 1.50
N TYR A 143 -8.43 7.22 2.16
CA TYR A 143 -8.34 5.89 1.56
C TYR A 143 -9.27 5.73 0.35
N PHE A 144 -10.49 6.27 0.43
CA PHE A 144 -11.40 6.32 -0.73
C PHE A 144 -10.78 7.12 -1.88
N SER A 145 -10.23 8.30 -1.60
CA SER A 145 -9.58 9.15 -2.61
C SER A 145 -8.37 8.46 -3.26
N GLN A 146 -7.57 7.73 -2.47
CA GLN A 146 -6.48 6.90 -2.97
C GLN A 146 -6.98 5.84 -3.95
N ASN A 147 -7.98 5.05 -3.57
CA ASN A 147 -8.53 3.99 -4.45
C ASN A 147 -9.16 4.57 -5.71
N LEU A 148 -9.87 5.69 -5.61
CA LEU A 148 -10.41 6.40 -6.77
C LEU A 148 -9.29 6.89 -7.69
N GLY A 149 -8.18 7.38 -7.12
CA GLY A 149 -6.98 7.76 -7.87
C GLY A 149 -6.35 6.56 -8.58
N VAL A 150 -6.25 5.40 -7.91
CA VAL A 150 -5.75 4.15 -8.50
C VAL A 150 -6.64 3.71 -9.67
N VAL A 151 -7.95 3.64 -9.48
CA VAL A 151 -8.90 3.26 -10.55
C VAL A 151 -8.76 4.18 -11.75
N THR A 152 -8.79 5.50 -11.52
CA THR A 152 -8.70 6.47 -12.60
C THR A 152 -7.36 6.39 -13.33
N GLY A 153 -6.26 6.30 -12.56
CA GLY A 153 -4.91 6.24 -13.13
C GLY A 153 -4.66 4.95 -13.91
N THR A 154 -5.05 3.80 -13.39
CA THR A 154 -4.87 2.52 -14.09
C THR A 154 -5.70 2.43 -15.37
N LEU A 155 -6.90 3.01 -15.39
CA LEU A 155 -7.68 3.12 -16.64
C LEU A 155 -6.96 3.98 -17.68
N ILE A 156 -6.46 5.15 -17.28
CA ILE A 156 -5.77 6.07 -18.19
C ILE A 156 -4.49 5.42 -18.74
N VAL A 157 -3.67 4.82 -17.88
CA VAL A 157 -2.40 4.22 -18.32
C VAL A 157 -2.62 3.06 -19.26
N GLY A 158 -3.67 2.25 -19.05
CA GLY A 158 -3.99 1.12 -19.89
C GLY A 158 -4.24 1.51 -21.36
N TYR A 159 -4.88 2.65 -21.58
CA TYR A 159 -5.16 3.13 -22.93
C TYR A 159 -4.07 4.02 -23.53
N LEU A 160 -3.37 4.79 -22.69
CA LEU A 160 -2.33 5.70 -23.17
C LEU A 160 -0.97 5.04 -23.38
N TYR A 161 -0.73 3.87 -22.79
CA TYR A 161 0.55 3.16 -22.94
C TYR A 161 0.93 2.91 -24.40
N ASP A 162 -0.03 2.47 -25.21
CA ASP A 162 0.19 2.16 -26.62
C ASP A 162 0.48 3.40 -27.48
N TYR A 163 0.20 4.61 -26.98
CA TYR A 163 0.50 5.85 -27.68
C TYR A 163 1.86 6.42 -27.35
N SER A 164 2.18 6.57 -26.06
CA SER A 164 3.46 7.15 -25.62
C SER A 164 3.70 7.02 -24.13
N VAL A 165 4.78 6.38 -23.76
CA VAL A 165 5.25 6.28 -22.37
C VAL A 165 5.68 7.66 -21.85
N THR A 166 6.33 8.47 -22.69
CA THR A 166 6.72 9.85 -22.33
C THR A 166 5.51 10.69 -21.96
N LEU A 167 4.39 10.59 -22.70
CA LEU A 167 3.17 11.32 -22.42
C LEU A 167 2.61 10.94 -21.04
N LEU A 168 2.66 9.66 -20.66
CA LEU A 168 2.23 9.20 -19.34
C LEU A 168 3.03 9.86 -18.21
N PHE A 169 4.37 9.93 -18.34
CA PHE A 169 5.21 10.60 -17.35
C PHE A 169 4.97 12.11 -17.28
N VAL A 170 4.73 12.76 -18.42
CA VAL A 170 4.38 14.19 -18.45
C VAL A 170 3.04 14.43 -17.73
N ILE A 171 2.02 13.63 -18.01
CA ILE A 171 0.73 13.77 -17.33
C ILE A 171 0.88 13.50 -15.83
N ALA A 172 1.64 12.49 -15.43
CA ALA A 172 1.95 12.22 -14.02
C ALA A 172 2.62 13.45 -13.37
N ALA A 173 3.64 14.01 -14.01
CA ALA A 173 4.34 15.20 -13.52
C ALA A 173 3.39 16.41 -13.36
N LEU A 174 2.50 16.65 -14.34
CA LEU A 174 1.49 17.72 -14.25
C LEU A 174 0.51 17.51 -13.10
N LEU A 175 0.10 16.27 -12.82
CA LEU A 175 -0.75 15.95 -11.66
C LEU A 175 -0.02 16.25 -10.34
N PHE A 176 1.28 15.96 -10.25
CA PHE A 176 2.08 16.34 -9.09
C PHE A 176 2.29 17.84 -8.98
N VAL A 177 2.39 18.57 -10.11
CA VAL A 177 2.38 20.04 -10.11
C VAL A 177 1.06 20.59 -9.58
N ILE A 178 -0.08 20.00 -9.98
CA ILE A 178 -1.41 20.36 -9.42
C ILE A 178 -1.43 20.14 -7.91
N ALA A 179 -0.93 19.01 -7.43
CA ALA A 179 -0.83 18.73 -5.99
C ALA A 179 0.11 19.71 -5.28
N PHE A 180 1.24 20.09 -5.89
CA PHE A 180 2.16 21.09 -5.37
C PHE A 180 1.50 22.47 -5.25
N VAL A 181 0.86 22.94 -6.31
CA VAL A 181 0.14 24.22 -6.32
C VAL A 181 -0.96 24.23 -5.27
N ASN A 182 -1.73 23.13 -5.17
CA ASN A 182 -2.72 22.97 -4.11
C ASN A 182 -2.09 23.08 -2.71
N ALA A 183 -0.95 22.44 -2.48
CA ALA A 183 -0.24 22.50 -1.19
C ALA A 183 0.28 23.92 -0.88
N VAL A 184 0.83 24.63 -1.87
CA VAL A 184 1.31 26.03 -1.72
C VAL A 184 0.20 26.95 -1.21
N PHE A 185 -1.01 26.84 -1.78
CA PHE A 185 -2.10 27.76 -1.43
C PHE A 185 -2.90 27.32 -0.22
N ASN A 186 -3.07 26.02 0.02
CA ASN A 186 -4.07 25.50 0.96
C ASN A 186 -3.49 24.83 2.22
N TYR A 187 -2.16 24.50 2.27
CA TYR A 187 -1.60 23.79 3.43
C TYR A 187 -0.88 24.69 4.42
N ARG A 188 -0.80 26.00 4.17
CA ARG A 188 -0.18 26.98 5.10
C ARG A 188 -0.68 26.93 6.55
N PRO A 189 -1.99 26.66 6.85
CA PRO A 189 -2.48 26.61 8.22
C PRO A 189 -1.80 25.59 9.13
N ILE A 190 -1.07 24.60 8.57
CA ILE A 190 -0.32 23.57 9.32
C ILE A 190 0.76 24.15 10.25
N ILE A 191 1.28 25.35 9.95
CA ILE A 191 2.36 26.00 10.69
C ILE A 191 1.97 26.21 12.16
N LYS A 192 0.75 26.69 12.43
CA LYS A 192 0.24 26.95 13.77
C LYS A 192 0.05 25.66 14.58
N PHE A 193 -0.43 24.61 13.93
CA PHE A 193 -0.67 23.32 14.58
C PHE A 193 0.61 22.66 15.10
N HIS A 194 1.72 22.80 14.37
CA HIS A 194 3.00 22.24 14.79
C HIS A 194 3.51 22.89 16.09
N GLN A 195 3.35 24.20 16.25
CA GLN A 195 3.75 24.95 17.46
C GLN A 195 3.00 24.44 18.70
N GLU A 196 1.67 24.27 18.61
CA GLU A 196 0.86 23.72 19.71
C GLU A 196 1.25 22.29 20.10
N ARG A 197 1.69 21.47 19.14
CA ARG A 197 2.08 20.06 19.37
C ARG A 197 3.40 19.95 20.12
N VAL A 198 4.36 20.79 19.80
CA VAL A 198 5.67 20.82 20.48
C VAL A 198 5.52 21.18 21.95
N GLU A 199 4.69 22.17 22.26
CA GLU A 199 4.40 22.60 23.64
C GLU A 199 3.72 21.50 24.47
N ASN A 200 2.81 20.71 23.87
CA ASN A 200 2.10 19.63 24.57
C ASN A 200 2.91 18.32 24.76
N LYS A 201 3.97 18.07 23.97
CA LYS A 201 4.83 16.88 24.14
C LYS A 201 5.71 16.93 25.39
N GLN A 202 5.94 18.09 25.99
CA GLN A 202 6.75 18.25 27.19
C GLN A 202 6.07 17.75 28.49
N SER A 203 4.77 17.40 28.44
CA SER A 203 4.00 16.84 29.58
C SER A 203 3.90 15.31 29.54
N GLY A 204 4.99 14.60 29.35
CA GLY A 204 5.01 13.16 29.17
C GLY A 204 4.58 12.36 30.42
N ASN A 205 3.50 11.60 30.28
CA ASN A 205 3.01 10.65 31.29
C ASN A 205 3.79 9.31 31.16
N ASN A 206 4.58 8.94 32.14
CA ASN A 206 5.31 7.66 32.23
C ASN A 206 4.30 6.52 32.48
N GLN A 207 3.67 5.99 31.44
CA GLN A 207 2.85 4.79 31.57
C GLN A 207 3.74 3.55 31.75
N LYS A 208 3.50 2.76 32.81
CA LYS A 208 4.16 1.46 33.01
C LYS A 208 3.93 0.56 31.79
N ILE A 209 5.00 0.07 31.20
CA ILE A 209 4.96 -0.87 30.06
C ILE A 209 4.39 -2.21 30.54
N ILE A 210 3.24 -2.61 30.00
CA ILE A 210 2.65 -3.92 30.27
C ILE A 210 3.36 -4.94 29.36
N PRO A 211 4.01 -6.00 29.91
CA PRO A 211 4.67 -7.00 29.09
C PRO A 211 3.65 -7.83 28.31
N MET A 212 3.97 -8.18 27.06
CA MET A 212 3.12 -9.04 26.25
C MET A 212 3.23 -10.50 26.72
N PRO A 213 2.10 -11.21 26.92
CA PRO A 213 2.11 -12.63 27.20
C PRO A 213 2.82 -13.43 26.09
N LYS A 214 3.67 -14.41 26.45
CA LYS A 214 4.43 -15.22 25.50
C LYS A 214 3.56 -15.85 24.40
N ARG A 215 2.34 -16.23 24.71
CA ARG A 215 1.38 -16.84 23.77
C ARG A 215 0.88 -15.85 22.72
N ASN A 216 0.53 -14.65 23.16
CA ASN A 216 0.15 -13.55 22.26
C ASN A 216 1.31 -13.17 21.34
N PHE A 217 2.54 -13.13 21.87
CA PHE A 217 3.73 -12.87 21.09
C PHE A 217 3.95 -13.92 19.99
N ILE A 218 3.85 -15.23 20.33
CA ILE A 218 3.97 -16.32 19.34
C ILE A 218 2.91 -16.19 18.25
N MET A 219 1.65 -15.89 18.63
CA MET A 219 0.56 -15.72 17.66
C MET A 219 0.80 -14.51 16.76
N ASN A 220 1.27 -13.38 17.30
CA ASN A 220 1.63 -12.20 16.51
C ASN A 220 2.79 -12.49 15.53
N MET A 221 3.82 -13.25 15.95
CA MET A 221 4.89 -13.66 15.03
C MET A 221 4.36 -14.50 13.87
N ALA A 222 3.44 -15.42 14.13
CA ALA A 222 2.79 -16.21 13.10
C ALA A 222 1.99 -15.32 12.12
N PHE A 223 1.27 -14.31 12.61
CA PHE A 223 0.59 -13.33 11.75
C PHE A 223 1.56 -12.49 10.93
N PHE A 224 2.67 -12.04 11.50
CA PHE A 224 3.68 -11.27 10.77
C PHE A 224 4.32 -12.10 9.64
N THR A 225 4.66 -13.36 9.93
CA THR A 225 5.19 -14.28 8.90
C THR A 225 4.16 -14.52 7.79
N THR A 226 2.91 -14.79 8.17
CA THR A 226 1.83 -14.99 7.20
C THR A 226 1.61 -13.76 6.33
N LEU A 227 1.60 -12.58 6.93
CA LEU A 227 1.45 -11.33 6.22
C LEU A 227 2.61 -11.06 5.26
N ALA A 228 3.85 -11.29 5.71
CA ALA A 228 5.05 -11.14 4.87
C ALA A 228 5.02 -12.09 3.67
N VAL A 229 4.68 -13.38 3.88
CA VAL A 229 4.58 -14.37 2.79
C VAL A 229 3.44 -14.03 1.83
N THR A 230 2.28 -13.61 2.34
CA THR A 230 1.14 -13.23 1.49
C THR A 230 1.49 -12.02 0.63
N TRP A 231 2.09 -10.96 1.20
CA TRP A 231 2.55 -9.80 0.44
C TRP A 231 3.66 -10.13 -0.56
N LEU A 232 4.57 -11.03 -0.19
CA LEU A 232 5.65 -11.49 -1.09
C LEU A 232 5.08 -12.13 -2.36
N MET A 233 4.02 -12.93 -2.24
CA MET A 233 3.34 -13.51 -3.40
C MET A 233 2.46 -12.50 -4.13
N TYR A 234 1.68 -11.69 -3.39
CA TYR A 234 0.77 -10.70 -3.94
C TYR A 234 1.46 -9.69 -4.85
N MET A 235 2.66 -9.22 -4.49
CA MET A 235 3.39 -8.23 -5.30
C MET A 235 3.75 -8.71 -6.71
N ASN A 236 3.67 -10.03 -6.98
CA ASN A 236 3.87 -10.57 -8.32
C ASN A 236 2.66 -10.35 -9.24
N TRP A 237 1.48 -10.08 -8.69
CA TRP A 237 0.34 -9.59 -9.45
C TRP A 237 0.60 -8.19 -10.01
N GLU A 238 1.25 -7.33 -9.21
CA GLU A 238 1.62 -5.98 -9.65
C GLU A 238 2.80 -5.98 -10.64
N SER A 239 3.82 -6.82 -10.42
CA SER A 239 5.07 -6.75 -11.16
C SER A 239 5.14 -7.74 -12.33
N ASN A 240 5.00 -9.03 -12.09
CA ASN A 240 5.34 -10.04 -13.08
C ASN A 240 4.14 -10.50 -13.94
N LEU A 241 2.91 -10.37 -13.43
CA LEU A 241 1.72 -10.85 -14.14
C LEU A 241 1.41 -10.00 -15.38
N SER A 242 1.68 -8.70 -15.35
CA SER A 242 1.51 -7.83 -16.51
C SER A 242 2.36 -8.29 -17.70
N VAL A 243 3.61 -8.68 -17.43
CA VAL A 243 4.53 -9.22 -18.44
C VAL A 243 4.04 -10.55 -18.98
N TYR A 244 3.53 -11.43 -18.10
CA TYR A 244 2.97 -12.73 -18.50
C TYR A 244 1.76 -12.55 -19.41
N MET A 245 0.80 -11.72 -19.06
CA MET A 245 -0.38 -11.47 -19.90
C MET A 245 0.01 -10.93 -21.28
N VAL A 246 0.93 -9.95 -21.34
CA VAL A 246 1.42 -9.41 -22.60
C VAL A 246 2.17 -10.46 -23.42
N SER A 247 2.91 -11.38 -22.78
CA SER A 247 3.58 -12.49 -23.48
C SER A 247 2.62 -13.50 -24.10
N LEU A 248 1.39 -13.61 -23.56
CA LEU A 248 0.29 -14.40 -24.11
C LEU A 248 -0.50 -13.66 -25.20
N GLY A 249 -0.09 -12.45 -25.60
CA GLY A 249 -0.78 -11.63 -26.59
C GLY A 249 -1.99 -10.86 -26.03
N ILE A 250 -2.19 -10.83 -24.72
CA ILE A 250 -3.26 -10.04 -24.08
C ILE A 250 -2.78 -8.59 -23.97
N PRO A 251 -3.52 -7.61 -24.54
CA PRO A 251 -3.12 -6.21 -24.52
C PRO A 251 -2.97 -5.66 -23.09
N PHE A 252 -2.06 -4.72 -22.89
CA PHE A 252 -1.76 -4.15 -21.57
C PHE A 252 -2.98 -3.46 -20.92
N HIS A 253 -3.87 -2.84 -21.69
CA HIS A 253 -5.10 -2.25 -21.16
C HIS A 253 -6.01 -3.27 -20.45
N MET A 254 -6.01 -4.54 -20.90
CA MET A 254 -6.74 -5.61 -20.22
C MET A 254 -6.16 -5.90 -18.83
N TYR A 255 -4.83 -5.89 -18.67
CA TYR A 255 -4.21 -5.98 -17.36
C TYR A 255 -4.62 -4.79 -16.45
N SER A 256 -4.64 -3.58 -16.98
CA SER A 256 -5.07 -2.40 -16.24
C SER A 256 -6.53 -2.48 -15.77
N LEU A 257 -7.42 -3.09 -16.59
CA LEU A 257 -8.81 -3.35 -16.21
C LEU A 257 -8.94 -4.31 -15.03
N LEU A 258 -8.01 -5.26 -14.84
CA LEU A 258 -8.02 -6.13 -13.66
C LEU A 258 -7.87 -5.32 -12.36
N TRP A 259 -7.07 -4.27 -12.34
CA TRP A 259 -6.93 -3.41 -11.17
C TRP A 259 -8.16 -2.53 -10.91
N THR A 260 -8.85 -2.12 -11.96
CA THR A 260 -10.18 -1.48 -11.83
C THR A 260 -11.19 -2.46 -11.22
N LEU A 261 -11.19 -3.72 -11.67
CA LEU A 261 -12.03 -4.78 -11.12
C LEU A 261 -11.68 -5.04 -9.64
N ASN A 262 -10.39 -5.15 -9.31
CA ASN A 262 -9.89 -5.31 -7.94
C ASN A 262 -10.43 -4.20 -7.02
N ALA A 263 -10.18 -2.94 -7.35
CA ALA A 263 -10.61 -1.81 -6.54
C ALA A 263 -12.15 -1.76 -6.36
N SER A 264 -12.91 -2.08 -7.41
CA SER A 264 -14.37 -2.14 -7.35
C SER A 264 -14.86 -3.23 -6.38
N ILE A 265 -14.26 -4.42 -6.44
CA ILE A 265 -14.61 -5.53 -5.54
C ILE A 265 -14.22 -5.20 -4.10
N ILE A 266 -13.05 -4.55 -3.86
CA ILE A 266 -12.65 -4.11 -2.51
C ILE A 266 -13.73 -3.21 -1.91
N VAL A 267 -14.21 -2.21 -2.65
CA VAL A 267 -15.25 -1.29 -2.16
C VAL A 267 -16.54 -2.03 -1.81
N ILE A 268 -16.99 -2.93 -2.69
CA ILE A 268 -18.20 -3.75 -2.47
C ILE A 268 -18.01 -4.63 -1.22
N MET A 269 -16.87 -5.34 -1.12
CA MET A 269 -16.61 -6.24 0.00
C MET A 269 -16.47 -5.50 1.33
N GLN A 270 -15.84 -4.33 1.36
CA GLN A 270 -15.77 -3.49 2.56
C GLN A 270 -17.19 -3.04 2.98
N GLY A 271 -18.05 -2.69 2.03
CA GLY A 271 -19.46 -2.39 2.30
C GLY A 271 -20.22 -3.59 2.88
N ILE A 272 -20.04 -4.78 2.33
CA ILE A 272 -20.64 -6.03 2.83
C ILE A 272 -20.14 -6.34 4.24
N LEU A 273 -18.83 -6.29 4.50
CA LEU A 273 -18.24 -6.56 5.81
C LEU A 273 -18.72 -5.55 6.88
N ALA A 274 -18.87 -4.28 6.49
CA ALA A 274 -19.40 -3.25 7.38
C ALA A 274 -20.88 -3.47 7.72
N ARG A 275 -21.70 -3.91 6.73
CA ARG A 275 -23.14 -4.17 6.90
C ARG A 275 -23.43 -5.48 7.64
N PHE A 276 -22.57 -6.49 7.44
CA PHE A 276 -22.72 -7.83 8.01
C PHE A 276 -21.50 -8.22 8.87
N PRO A 277 -21.27 -7.54 10.04
CA PRO A 277 -20.07 -7.78 10.84
C PRO A 277 -19.99 -9.19 11.45
N ARG A 278 -21.11 -9.94 11.42
CA ARG A 278 -21.20 -11.33 11.90
C ARG A 278 -21.01 -12.38 10.80
N MET A 279 -20.69 -11.97 9.57
CA MET A 279 -20.44 -12.88 8.44
C MET A 279 -19.37 -13.94 8.76
N PHE A 280 -18.33 -13.53 9.46
CA PHE A 280 -17.32 -14.42 10.00
C PHE A 280 -17.48 -14.56 11.53
N LYS A 281 -17.38 -15.79 12.06
CA LYS A 281 -17.48 -16.04 13.51
C LYS A 281 -16.45 -15.27 14.33
N THR A 282 -15.21 -15.18 13.83
CA THR A 282 -14.11 -14.44 14.45
C THR A 282 -13.21 -13.83 13.38
N LEU A 283 -12.37 -12.86 13.76
CA LEU A 283 -11.32 -12.31 12.87
C LEU A 283 -10.38 -13.41 12.35
N PHE A 284 -10.10 -14.44 13.15
CA PHE A 284 -9.28 -15.57 12.71
C PHE A 284 -9.89 -16.31 11.52
N HIS A 285 -11.19 -16.60 11.55
CA HIS A 285 -11.88 -17.26 10.41
C HIS A 285 -11.86 -16.36 9.16
N GLN A 286 -12.02 -15.06 9.34
CA GLN A 286 -11.91 -14.08 8.24
C GLN A 286 -10.51 -14.09 7.60
N ILE A 287 -9.45 -14.13 8.43
CA ILE A 287 -8.06 -14.21 7.97
C ILE A 287 -7.81 -15.51 7.20
N ILE A 288 -8.20 -16.66 7.76
CA ILE A 288 -7.98 -17.97 7.12
C ILE A 288 -8.74 -18.06 5.79
N PHE A 289 -9.97 -17.56 5.73
CA PHE A 289 -10.72 -17.47 4.47
C PHE A 289 -9.96 -16.64 3.44
N GLY A 290 -9.46 -15.47 3.82
CA GLY A 290 -8.72 -14.61 2.91
C GLY A 290 -7.42 -15.23 2.40
N ILE A 291 -6.63 -15.88 3.29
CA ILE A 291 -5.40 -16.57 2.88
C ILE A 291 -5.72 -17.75 1.97
N PHE A 292 -6.81 -18.46 2.21
CA PHE A 292 -7.28 -19.55 1.36
C PHE A 292 -7.66 -19.04 -0.04
N MET A 293 -8.35 -17.91 -0.15
CA MET A 293 -8.64 -17.27 -1.44
C MET A 293 -7.37 -16.87 -2.18
N PHE A 294 -6.35 -16.34 -1.48
CA PHE A 294 -5.05 -16.07 -2.11
C PHE A 294 -4.41 -17.34 -2.70
N ALA A 295 -4.41 -18.46 -1.97
CA ALA A 295 -3.85 -19.71 -2.46
C ALA A 295 -4.59 -20.21 -3.71
N ILE A 296 -5.93 -20.18 -3.70
CA ILE A 296 -6.75 -20.58 -4.86
C ILE A 296 -6.50 -19.68 -6.06
N SER A 297 -6.37 -18.35 -5.85
CA SER A 297 -6.08 -17.42 -6.94
C SER A 297 -4.83 -17.82 -7.72
N PHE A 298 -3.74 -18.22 -7.04
CA PHE A 298 -2.53 -18.69 -7.71
C PHE A 298 -2.73 -20.03 -8.42
N ILE A 299 -3.57 -20.93 -7.89
CA ILE A 299 -3.92 -22.18 -8.60
C ILE A 299 -4.69 -21.86 -9.89
N THR A 300 -5.63 -20.92 -9.85
CA THR A 300 -6.39 -20.55 -11.05
C THR A 300 -5.52 -19.92 -12.13
N LEU A 301 -4.44 -19.20 -11.75
CA LEU A 301 -3.45 -18.67 -12.70
C LEU A 301 -2.70 -19.75 -13.46
N VAL A 302 -2.51 -20.95 -12.90
CA VAL A 302 -1.86 -22.07 -13.61
C VAL A 302 -2.60 -22.42 -14.90
N PHE A 303 -3.91 -22.27 -14.91
CA PHE A 303 -4.79 -22.60 -16.04
C PHE A 303 -5.18 -21.37 -16.88
N ALA A 304 -4.72 -20.18 -16.50
CA ALA A 304 -5.10 -18.94 -17.15
C ALA A 304 -4.41 -18.79 -18.52
N LYS A 305 -5.21 -18.69 -19.59
CA LYS A 305 -4.75 -18.50 -20.97
C LYS A 305 -5.38 -17.29 -21.66
N ASP A 306 -6.48 -16.79 -21.14
CA ASP A 306 -7.23 -15.66 -21.67
C ASP A 306 -7.65 -14.69 -20.55
N PHE A 307 -8.13 -13.53 -20.94
CA PHE A 307 -8.55 -12.48 -20.00
C PHE A 307 -9.58 -12.95 -18.96
N THR A 308 -10.52 -13.80 -19.35
CA THR A 308 -11.59 -14.27 -18.45
C THR A 308 -11.02 -15.06 -17.28
N HIS A 309 -10.03 -15.94 -17.53
CA HIS A 309 -9.35 -16.68 -16.47
C HIS A 309 -8.54 -15.76 -15.54
N PHE A 310 -7.85 -14.76 -16.10
CA PHE A 310 -7.16 -13.76 -15.28
C PHE A 310 -8.14 -12.92 -14.45
N ALA A 311 -9.29 -12.53 -15.01
CA ALA A 311 -10.33 -11.81 -14.28
C ALA A 311 -10.91 -12.66 -13.14
N LEU A 312 -11.18 -13.94 -13.37
CA LEU A 312 -11.63 -14.86 -12.33
C LEU A 312 -10.58 -15.00 -11.21
N SER A 313 -9.32 -15.16 -11.58
CA SER A 313 -8.21 -15.24 -10.63
C SER A 313 -8.09 -13.94 -9.82
N MET A 314 -8.29 -12.77 -10.45
CA MET A 314 -8.29 -11.47 -9.77
C MET A 314 -9.47 -11.33 -8.80
N ILE A 315 -10.68 -11.77 -9.18
CA ILE A 315 -11.84 -11.76 -8.27
C ILE A 315 -11.54 -12.56 -7.01
N ILE A 316 -11.00 -13.77 -7.17
CA ILE A 316 -10.65 -14.65 -6.04
C ILE A 316 -9.55 -14.01 -5.18
N LEU A 317 -8.50 -13.46 -5.80
CA LEU A 317 -7.43 -12.73 -5.12
C LEU A 317 -8.01 -11.59 -4.27
N THR A 318 -8.88 -10.79 -4.87
CA THR A 318 -9.46 -9.60 -4.24
C THR A 318 -10.35 -9.93 -3.06
N LEU A 319 -11.09 -11.04 -3.11
CA LEU A 319 -11.83 -11.55 -1.95
C LEU A 319 -10.86 -11.89 -0.80
N GLY A 320 -9.70 -12.46 -1.11
CA GLY A 320 -8.62 -12.69 -0.16
C GLY A 320 -8.09 -11.41 0.44
N GLU A 321 -7.76 -10.44 -0.40
CA GLU A 321 -7.23 -9.13 -0.04
C GLU A 321 -8.20 -8.37 0.88
N ALA A 322 -9.44 -8.21 0.47
CA ALA A 322 -10.46 -7.46 1.20
C ALA A 322 -10.80 -8.08 2.57
N THR A 323 -10.54 -9.36 2.76
CA THR A 323 -10.82 -10.06 4.02
C THR A 323 -9.59 -10.20 4.92
N ALA A 324 -8.44 -10.64 4.41
CA ALA A 324 -7.25 -10.93 5.23
C ALA A 324 -6.50 -9.66 5.63
N PHE A 325 -6.21 -8.74 4.69
CA PHE A 325 -5.35 -7.59 4.95
C PHE A 325 -5.86 -6.63 6.03
N PRO A 326 -7.15 -6.29 6.12
CA PRO A 326 -7.64 -5.48 7.24
C PRO A 326 -7.79 -6.27 8.54
N ALA A 327 -8.06 -7.59 8.46
CA ALA A 327 -8.31 -8.40 9.63
C ALA A 327 -7.03 -8.75 10.42
N ILE A 328 -5.87 -8.92 9.76
CA ILE A 328 -4.60 -9.23 10.43
C ILE A 328 -4.17 -8.09 11.37
N PRO A 329 -4.05 -6.81 10.94
CA PRO A 329 -3.73 -5.70 11.84
C PRO A 329 -4.76 -5.55 12.99
N ALA A 330 -6.05 -5.77 12.72
CA ALA A 330 -7.08 -5.71 13.73
C ALA A 330 -6.88 -6.79 14.80
N PHE A 331 -6.58 -8.02 14.41
CA PHE A 331 -6.36 -9.11 15.37
C PHE A 331 -5.05 -8.93 16.15
N VAL A 332 -3.97 -8.48 15.51
CA VAL A 332 -2.73 -8.08 16.18
C VAL A 332 -2.98 -6.99 17.22
N ASN A 333 -3.84 -6.00 16.91
CA ASN A 333 -4.23 -4.96 17.85
C ASN A 333 -4.95 -5.54 19.07
N ASP A 334 -5.86 -6.48 18.87
CA ASP A 334 -6.60 -7.15 19.94
C ASP A 334 -5.71 -8.03 20.84
N LEU A 335 -4.61 -8.56 20.29
CA LEU A 335 -3.61 -9.34 21.04
C LEU A 335 -2.57 -8.48 21.74
N SER A 336 -2.50 -7.19 21.47
CA SER A 336 -1.43 -6.29 21.94
C SER A 336 -1.84 -5.47 23.16
N PRO A 337 -1.02 -5.42 24.23
CA PRO A 337 -1.28 -4.57 25.39
C PRO A 337 -1.45 -3.10 25.01
N SER A 338 -2.32 -2.38 25.72
CA SER A 338 -2.65 -0.97 25.45
C SER A 338 -1.41 -0.07 25.38
N THR A 339 -0.39 -0.34 26.18
CA THR A 339 0.88 0.41 26.23
C THR A 339 1.84 0.13 25.07
N SER A 340 1.57 -0.90 24.25
CA SER A 340 2.48 -1.34 23.17
C SER A 340 1.77 -1.59 21.84
N LYS A 341 0.50 -1.19 21.69
CA LYS A 341 -0.26 -1.34 20.43
C LYS A 341 0.49 -0.74 19.24
N GLY A 342 1.03 0.47 19.37
CA GLY A 342 1.81 1.12 18.30
C GLY A 342 3.03 0.31 17.86
N LYS A 343 3.77 -0.30 18.80
CA LYS A 343 4.92 -1.16 18.48
C LYS A 343 4.52 -2.35 17.60
N TYR A 344 3.42 -3.04 17.93
CA TYR A 344 2.99 -4.23 17.18
C TYR A 344 2.30 -3.88 15.86
N GLN A 345 1.63 -2.73 15.79
CA GLN A 345 1.15 -2.19 14.50
C GLN A 345 2.33 -1.80 13.59
N GLY A 346 3.38 -1.19 14.15
CA GLY A 346 4.62 -0.94 13.41
C GLY A 346 5.26 -2.24 12.88
N ALA A 347 5.30 -3.30 13.70
CA ALA A 347 5.80 -4.60 13.28
C ALA A 347 4.95 -5.23 12.15
N THR A 348 3.62 -5.02 12.16
CA THR A 348 2.72 -5.40 11.05
C THR A 348 3.09 -4.68 9.74
N MET A 349 3.38 -3.38 9.83
CA MET A 349 3.81 -2.59 8.66
C MET A 349 5.18 -3.06 8.14
N VAL A 350 6.12 -3.39 9.04
CA VAL A 350 7.43 -3.94 8.65
C VAL A 350 7.27 -5.30 7.95
N ALA A 351 6.42 -6.18 8.47
CA ALA A 351 6.18 -7.50 7.87
C ALA A 351 5.60 -7.38 6.44
N SER A 352 4.61 -6.51 6.24
CA SER A 352 4.08 -6.23 4.90
C SER A 352 5.11 -5.55 4.00
N GLY A 353 5.94 -4.66 4.54
CA GLY A 353 7.03 -4.00 3.82
C GLY A 353 8.09 -4.98 3.31
N ILE A 354 8.49 -5.96 4.14
CA ILE A 354 9.40 -7.04 3.74
C ILE A 354 8.82 -7.83 2.57
N GLY A 355 7.56 -8.26 2.68
CA GLY A 355 6.90 -8.98 1.59
C GLY A 355 6.87 -8.18 0.29
N ARG A 356 6.51 -6.90 0.36
CA ARG A 356 6.49 -6.00 -0.80
C ARG A 356 7.86 -5.78 -1.43
N ALA A 357 8.90 -5.60 -0.61
CA ALA A 357 10.25 -5.37 -1.10
C ALA A 357 10.83 -6.59 -1.83
N PHE A 358 10.68 -7.78 -1.24
CA PHE A 358 11.28 -9.00 -1.77
C PHE A 358 10.39 -9.75 -2.78
N GLY A 359 9.09 -9.44 -2.85
CA GLY A 359 8.14 -10.14 -3.72
C GLY A 359 8.53 -10.15 -5.20
N PRO A 360 8.70 -8.98 -5.84
CA PRO A 360 9.08 -8.91 -7.25
C PRO A 360 10.42 -9.58 -7.55
N LEU A 361 11.40 -9.42 -6.66
CA LEU A 361 12.71 -10.06 -6.81
C LEU A 361 12.60 -11.58 -6.72
N PHE A 362 11.91 -12.10 -5.71
CA PHE A 362 11.69 -13.55 -5.55
C PHE A 362 10.96 -14.13 -6.76
N GLY A 363 9.88 -13.49 -7.18
CA GLY A 363 9.11 -13.93 -8.34
C GLY A 363 9.93 -13.87 -9.63
N GLY A 364 10.64 -12.76 -9.88
CA GLY A 364 11.50 -12.63 -11.06
C GLY A 364 12.57 -13.72 -11.13
N LEU A 365 13.26 -13.99 -10.00
CA LEU A 365 14.28 -15.07 -9.94
C LEU A 365 13.71 -16.46 -10.22
N VAL A 366 12.51 -16.77 -9.70
CA VAL A 366 11.86 -18.07 -9.94
C VAL A 366 11.37 -18.15 -11.37
N ILE A 367 10.75 -17.09 -11.89
CA ILE A 367 10.17 -17.06 -13.24
C ILE A 367 11.28 -17.14 -14.31
N ASP A 368 12.37 -16.40 -14.17
CA ASP A 368 13.50 -16.44 -15.11
C ASP A 368 14.15 -17.81 -15.19
N LYS A 369 14.15 -18.58 -14.08
CA LYS A 369 14.75 -19.92 -14.02
C LYS A 369 13.80 -21.06 -14.38
N ALA A 370 12.55 -20.97 -13.98
CA ALA A 370 11.59 -22.08 -14.04
C ALA A 370 10.31 -21.74 -14.82
N GLY A 371 10.06 -20.46 -15.11
CA GLY A 371 8.85 -20.01 -15.78
C GLY A 371 7.69 -19.69 -14.83
N TYR A 372 6.60 -19.18 -15.41
CA TYR A 372 5.43 -18.70 -14.67
C TYR A 372 4.64 -19.82 -13.97
N ILE A 373 4.43 -20.95 -14.65
CA ILE A 373 3.59 -22.04 -14.12
C ILE A 373 4.18 -22.63 -12.82
N PRO A 374 5.47 -23.00 -12.76
CA PRO A 374 6.11 -23.41 -11.50
C PRO A 374 6.04 -22.33 -10.42
N PHE A 375 6.21 -21.05 -10.78
CA PHE A 375 6.08 -19.96 -9.83
C PHE A 375 4.66 -19.91 -9.20
N PHE A 376 3.59 -20.06 -9.99
CA PHE A 376 2.21 -20.05 -9.47
C PHE A 376 1.96 -21.21 -8.49
N TRP A 377 2.51 -22.39 -8.75
CA TRP A 377 2.46 -23.51 -7.81
C TRP A 377 3.23 -23.21 -6.51
N VAL A 378 4.45 -22.69 -6.62
CA VAL A 378 5.25 -22.29 -5.45
C VAL A 378 4.49 -21.26 -4.61
N ALA A 379 3.91 -20.25 -5.24
CA ALA A 379 3.13 -19.22 -4.56
C ALA A 379 1.93 -19.81 -3.81
N SER A 380 1.14 -20.64 -4.48
CA SER A 380 0.00 -21.32 -3.85
C SER A 380 0.41 -22.21 -2.67
N ILE A 381 1.46 -23.00 -2.83
CA ILE A 381 1.96 -23.92 -1.79
C ILE A 381 2.46 -23.13 -0.57
N LEU A 382 3.25 -22.07 -0.78
CA LEU A 382 3.77 -21.25 0.33
C LEU A 382 2.63 -20.56 1.11
N ILE A 383 1.61 -20.05 0.40
CA ILE A 383 0.43 -19.44 1.06
C ILE A 383 -0.38 -20.53 1.80
N ALA A 384 -0.61 -21.69 1.18
CA ALA A 384 -1.32 -22.80 1.81
C ALA A 384 -0.59 -23.32 3.05
N LEU A 385 0.74 -23.36 3.03
CA LEU A 385 1.56 -23.73 4.20
C LEU A 385 1.29 -22.80 5.39
N MET A 386 1.04 -21.52 5.16
CA MET A 386 0.67 -20.60 6.25
C MET A 386 -0.65 -21.01 6.90
N ILE A 387 -1.62 -21.51 6.14
CA ILE A 387 -2.89 -22.04 6.70
C ILE A 387 -2.61 -23.27 7.57
N VAL A 388 -1.79 -24.22 7.06
CA VAL A 388 -1.43 -25.44 7.78
C VAL A 388 -0.70 -25.13 9.09
N VAL A 389 0.09 -24.05 9.15
CA VAL A 389 0.77 -23.61 10.39
C VAL A 389 -0.20 -22.86 11.32
N MET A 390 -1.00 -21.95 10.77
CA MET A 390 -1.85 -21.05 11.56
C MET A 390 -3.00 -21.77 12.28
N ILE A 391 -3.65 -22.73 11.62
CA ILE A 391 -4.83 -23.42 12.21
C ILE A 391 -4.46 -24.21 13.46
N PRO A 392 -3.47 -25.14 13.46
CA PRO A 392 -3.08 -25.88 14.67
C PRO A 392 -2.55 -24.96 15.77
N LEU A 393 -1.78 -23.94 15.41
CA LEU A 393 -1.26 -22.97 16.37
C LEU A 393 -2.40 -22.21 17.07
N TYR A 394 -3.37 -21.73 16.30
CA TYR A 394 -4.56 -21.07 16.87
C TYR A 394 -5.37 -22.01 17.76
N LEU A 395 -5.68 -23.24 17.32
CA LEU A 395 -6.42 -24.22 18.11
C LEU A 395 -5.74 -24.55 19.45
N LYS A 396 -4.40 -24.60 19.44
CA LYS A 396 -3.60 -24.83 20.67
C LYS A 396 -3.59 -23.63 21.61
N LEU A 397 -3.65 -22.42 21.10
CA LEU A 397 -3.43 -21.20 21.88
C LEU A 397 -4.73 -20.43 22.20
N HIS A 398 -5.79 -20.53 21.41
CA HIS A 398 -6.93 -19.61 21.42
C HIS A 398 -7.62 -19.47 22.78
N GLN A 399 -7.78 -20.56 23.55
CA GLN A 399 -8.39 -20.53 24.88
C GLN A 399 -7.54 -19.78 25.93
N LYS A 400 -6.26 -19.57 25.64
CA LYS A 400 -5.26 -18.99 26.53
C LYS A 400 -4.73 -17.64 26.03
N LEU A 401 -5.27 -17.12 24.94
CA LEU A 401 -4.94 -15.78 24.43
C LEU A 401 -5.61 -14.72 25.31
N THR A 402 -4.87 -13.66 25.61
CA THR A 402 -5.41 -12.48 26.30
C THR A 402 -5.80 -11.46 25.25
N LEU A 403 -7.09 -11.08 25.20
CA LEU A 403 -7.59 -10.04 24.30
C LEU A 403 -7.64 -8.69 25.05
N TYR A 404 -7.00 -7.67 24.47
CA TYR A 404 -6.99 -6.30 24.97
C TYR A 404 -7.94 -5.43 24.10
N LYS A 405 -9.25 -5.64 24.29
CA LYS A 405 -10.29 -4.88 23.57
C LYS A 405 -10.32 -3.40 23.96
#